data_44bd6120da6e4b00526c38bf9fa45854
#
_entry.id   44bd6120da6e4b00526c38bf9fa45854
#
_cell.length_a   1.000
_cell.length_b   1.000
_cell.length_c   1.000
_cell.angle_alpha   90.00
_cell.angle_beta   90.00
_cell.angle_gamma   90.00
#
_symmetry.space_group_name_H-M   'P 1'
#
loop_
_entity.id
_entity.type
_entity.pdbx_description
1 polymer ?
#
loop_
_entity_poly.entity_id
_entity_poly.type
_entity_poly.pdbx_seq_one_letter_code
_entity_poly.pdbx_strand_id
1 'polypeptide(L)'
;MGYKKKIRIRERRMKRTMGLCTHEGDGKTFTIDIHPGHKREKSRLNTTAHEAIHAADWSLSERRTMAIAWAVTHVLWREGWRRIHK
;
A
#
# COMPACT_ATOMS: atom_id res chain seq x y z
N MET A 1 -17.31 -14.36 -4.26
CA MET A 1 -17.62 -12.98 -3.86
C MET A 1 -16.60 -12.01 -4.45
N GLY A 2 -17.06 -10.99 -5.11
CA GLY A 2 -16.20 -9.95 -5.62
C GLY A 2 -15.71 -9.01 -4.53
N TYR A 3 -14.56 -8.40 -4.75
CA TYR A 3 -14.03 -7.34 -3.92
C TYR A 3 -14.83 -6.06 -4.20
N LYS A 4 -15.53 -5.53 -3.19
CA LYS A 4 -16.47 -4.42 -3.39
C LYS A 4 -15.88 -3.04 -3.10
N LYS A 5 -14.67 -2.97 -2.56
CA LYS A 5 -14.02 -1.69 -2.26
C LYS A 5 -13.33 -1.15 -3.51
N LYS A 6 -13.36 0.17 -3.65
CA LYS A 6 -12.69 0.88 -4.72
C LYS A 6 -11.38 1.47 -4.19
N ILE A 7 -10.29 1.15 -4.83
CA ILE A 7 -8.97 1.64 -4.40
C ILE A 7 -8.36 2.45 -5.54
N ARG A 8 -8.01 3.70 -5.24
CA ARG A 8 -7.25 4.57 -6.13
C ARG A 8 -5.81 4.60 -5.65
N ILE A 9 -4.88 4.54 -6.58
CA ILE A 9 -3.45 4.63 -6.29
C ILE A 9 -2.87 5.79 -7.06
N ARG A 10 -2.14 6.66 -6.37
CA ARG A 10 -1.46 7.79 -7.02
C ARG A 10 -0.11 8.06 -6.36
N GLU A 11 0.79 8.69 -7.10
CA GLU A 11 2.03 9.21 -6.54
C GLU A 11 1.79 10.62 -6.05
N ARG A 12 2.29 10.91 -4.84
CA ARG A 12 2.21 12.25 -4.29
C ARG A 12 3.36 12.48 -3.31
N ARG A 13 4.03 13.61 -3.46
CA ARG A 13 5.06 14.01 -2.50
C ARG A 13 4.40 14.36 -1.18
N MET A 14 4.94 13.80 -0.09
CA MET A 14 4.44 14.02 1.25
C MET A 14 5.61 14.35 2.17
N LYS A 15 5.38 15.20 3.18
CA LYS A 15 6.47 15.70 4.02
C LYS A 15 6.93 14.72 5.09
N ARG A 16 6.02 13.90 5.62
CA ARG A 16 6.28 13.10 6.83
C ARG A 16 6.05 11.61 6.66
N THR A 17 5.60 11.17 5.53
CA THR A 17 5.29 9.76 5.32
C THR A 17 5.64 9.32 3.90
N MET A 18 5.92 8.04 3.74
CA MET A 18 6.20 7.46 2.43
C MET A 18 4.94 6.86 1.79
N GLY A 19 3.91 6.62 2.58
CA GLY A 19 2.63 6.13 2.09
C GLY A 19 1.50 6.58 3.00
N LEU A 20 0.30 6.70 2.43
CA LEU A 20 -0.89 7.11 3.15
C LEU A 20 -2.11 6.48 2.52
N CYS A 21 -2.99 5.91 3.34
CA CYS A 21 -4.29 5.43 2.90
C CYS A 21 -5.37 6.31 3.49
N THR A 22 -6.20 6.90 2.64
CA THR A 22 -7.28 7.78 3.05
C THR A 22 -8.63 7.13 2.73
N HIS A 23 -9.52 7.16 3.70
CA HIS A 23 -10.90 6.72 3.55
C HIS A 23 -11.76 7.88 3.07
N GLU A 24 -12.54 7.66 2.02
CA GLU A 24 -13.34 8.73 1.39
C GLU A 24 -14.69 8.99 2.07
N GLY A 25 -14.97 8.33 3.18
CA GLY A 25 -16.21 8.57 3.93
C GLY A 25 -17.43 7.77 3.49
N ASP A 26 -17.36 7.07 2.35
CA ASP A 26 -18.46 6.24 1.85
C ASP A 26 -18.36 4.77 2.31
N GLY A 27 -17.29 4.42 3.04
CA GLY A 27 -17.02 3.05 3.48
C GLY A 27 -16.53 2.11 2.38
N LYS A 28 -16.40 2.60 1.15
CA LYS A 28 -16.08 1.77 -0.02
C LYS A 28 -14.88 2.26 -0.80
N THR A 29 -14.61 3.57 -0.80
CA THR A 29 -13.56 4.17 -1.60
C THR A 29 -12.38 4.56 -0.73
N PHE A 30 -11.19 4.15 -1.17
CA PHE A 30 -9.93 4.46 -0.50
C PHE A 30 -8.95 5.05 -1.51
N THR A 31 -8.15 5.99 -1.08
CA THR A 31 -7.06 6.53 -1.89
C THR A 31 -5.73 6.18 -1.22
N ILE A 32 -4.84 5.58 -1.99
CA ILE A 32 -3.49 5.26 -1.54
C ILE A 32 -2.54 6.23 -2.22
N ASP A 33 -1.85 7.02 -1.41
CA ASP A 33 -0.80 7.91 -1.89
C ASP A 33 0.56 7.27 -1.61
N ILE A 34 1.41 7.17 -2.62
CA ILE A 34 2.77 6.64 -2.49
C ILE A 34 3.75 7.74 -2.84
N HIS A 35 4.67 8.01 -1.92
CA HIS A 35 5.72 9.00 -2.14
C HIS A 35 6.67 8.52 -3.24
N PRO A 36 7.00 9.36 -4.24
CA PRO A 36 7.90 8.93 -5.33
C PRO A 36 9.37 8.79 -4.91
N GLY A 37 9.74 9.28 -3.73
CA GLY A 37 11.13 9.33 -3.26
C GLY A 37 11.66 8.05 -2.62
N HIS A 38 11.04 6.90 -2.82
CA HIS A 38 11.58 5.64 -2.34
C HIS A 38 12.91 5.33 -3.04
N LYS A 39 13.94 5.07 -2.26
CA LYS A 39 15.27 4.77 -2.80
C LYS A 39 15.37 3.37 -3.39
N ARG A 40 14.54 2.45 -2.92
CA ARG A 40 14.56 1.05 -3.35
C ARG A 40 13.17 0.61 -3.77
N GLU A 41 13.09 -0.16 -4.85
CA GLU A 41 11.83 -0.69 -5.34
C GLU A 41 11.16 -1.63 -4.32
N LYS A 42 11.96 -2.40 -3.57
CA LYS A 42 11.43 -3.27 -2.53
C LYS A 42 10.76 -2.47 -1.41
N SER A 43 11.33 -1.33 -1.03
CA SER A 43 10.72 -0.44 -0.04
C SER A 43 9.42 0.14 -0.54
N ARG A 44 9.36 0.52 -1.83
CA ARG A 44 8.14 1.01 -2.45
C ARG A 44 7.06 -0.08 -2.47
N LEU A 45 7.44 -1.31 -2.81
CA LEU A 45 6.50 -2.45 -2.79
C LEU A 45 5.93 -2.66 -1.38
N ASN A 46 6.79 -2.60 -0.35
CA ASN A 46 6.35 -2.75 1.03
C ASN A 46 5.37 -1.65 1.44
N THR A 47 5.65 -0.40 1.11
CA THR A 47 4.77 0.72 1.39
C THR A 47 3.43 0.55 0.68
N THR A 48 3.46 0.16 -0.59
CA THR A 48 2.25 -0.09 -1.38
C THR A 48 1.40 -1.20 -0.76
N ALA A 49 2.01 -2.32 -0.38
CA ALA A 49 1.32 -3.42 0.28
C ALA A 49 0.72 -2.98 1.62
N HIS A 50 1.47 -2.21 2.41
CA HIS A 50 1.04 -1.70 3.71
C HIS A 50 -0.25 -0.88 3.56
N GLU A 51 -0.28 0.07 2.63
CA GLU A 51 -1.46 0.91 2.41
C GLU A 51 -2.63 0.12 1.81
N ALA A 52 -2.35 -0.85 0.95
CA ALA A 52 -3.39 -1.73 0.40
C ALA A 52 -4.06 -2.57 1.49
N ILE A 53 -3.29 -3.05 2.47
CA ILE A 53 -3.82 -3.81 3.60
C ILE A 53 -4.71 -2.93 4.47
N HIS A 54 -4.31 -1.69 4.73
CA HIS A 54 -5.17 -0.73 5.43
C HIS A 54 -6.50 -0.54 4.70
N ALA A 55 -6.47 -0.40 3.38
CA ALA A 55 -7.70 -0.26 2.59
C ALA A 55 -8.56 -1.52 2.65
N ALA A 56 -7.94 -2.70 2.66
CA ALA A 56 -8.65 -3.97 2.71
C ALA A 56 -9.33 -4.21 4.05
N ASP A 57 -8.64 -3.88 5.16
CA ASP A 57 -9.16 -4.05 6.50
C ASP A 57 -8.73 -2.88 7.38
N TRP A 58 -9.58 -1.86 7.43
CA TRP A 58 -9.33 -0.64 8.19
C TRP A 58 -9.19 -0.88 9.69
N SER A 59 -9.73 -1.99 10.19
CA SER A 59 -9.71 -2.32 11.61
C SER A 59 -8.39 -2.92 12.11
N LEU A 60 -7.51 -3.36 11.20
CA LEU A 60 -6.23 -3.94 11.61
C LEU A 60 -5.35 -2.90 12.29
N SER A 61 -4.67 -3.32 13.36
CA SER A 61 -3.68 -2.48 14.02
C SER A 61 -2.50 -2.21 13.08
N GLU A 62 -1.81 -1.11 13.32
CA GLU A 62 -0.60 -0.76 12.57
C GLU A 62 0.45 -1.89 12.65
N ARG A 63 0.60 -2.47 13.84
CA ARG A 63 1.55 -3.57 14.05
C ARG A 63 1.24 -4.79 13.18
N ARG A 64 -0.03 -5.19 13.11
CA ARG A 64 -0.44 -6.33 12.29
C ARG A 64 -0.31 -6.01 10.80
N THR A 65 -0.68 -4.80 10.42
CA THR A 65 -0.54 -4.32 9.05
C THR A 65 0.92 -4.38 8.60
N MET A 66 1.83 -3.90 9.43
CA MET A 66 3.27 -3.95 9.14
C MET A 66 3.76 -5.38 8.95
N ALA A 67 3.36 -6.29 9.84
CA ALA A 67 3.79 -7.69 9.76
C ALA A 67 3.29 -8.36 8.47
N ILE A 68 2.03 -8.15 8.12
CA ILE A 68 1.43 -8.72 6.91
C ILE A 68 2.09 -8.13 5.66
N ALA A 69 2.25 -6.80 5.62
CA ALA A 69 2.88 -6.13 4.48
C ALA A 69 4.30 -6.64 4.25
N TRP A 70 5.06 -6.80 5.32
CA TRP A 70 6.43 -7.29 5.23
C TRP A 70 6.49 -8.70 4.67
N ALA A 71 5.61 -9.60 5.15
CA ALA A 71 5.55 -10.97 4.67
C ALA A 71 5.17 -11.02 3.18
N VAL A 72 4.14 -10.28 2.78
CA VAL A 72 3.69 -10.20 1.38
C VAL A 72 4.80 -9.66 0.49
N THR A 73 5.42 -8.56 0.89
CA THR A 73 6.52 -7.94 0.15
C THR A 73 7.67 -8.92 -0.06
N HIS A 74 8.06 -9.61 1.01
CA HIS A 74 9.19 -10.53 0.96
C HIS A 74 8.94 -11.68 -0.03
N VAL A 75 7.74 -12.26 0.01
CA VAL A 75 7.37 -13.35 -0.88
C VAL A 75 7.32 -12.87 -2.33
N LEU A 76 6.65 -11.76 -2.59
CA LEU A 76 6.55 -11.22 -3.94
C LEU A 76 7.92 -10.85 -4.52
N TRP A 77 8.77 -10.26 -3.70
CA TRP A 77 10.12 -9.89 -4.14
C TRP A 77 10.96 -11.12 -4.52
N ARG A 78 10.90 -12.16 -3.71
CA ARG A 78 11.62 -13.41 -3.99
C ARG A 78 11.08 -14.12 -5.22
N GLU A 79 9.78 -14.03 -5.47
CA GLU A 79 9.12 -14.58 -6.63
C GLU A 79 9.48 -13.83 -7.92
N GLY A 80 10.08 -12.66 -7.80
CA GLY A 80 10.54 -11.90 -8.96
C GLY A 80 9.61 -10.77 -9.40
N TRP A 81 8.60 -10.46 -8.61
CA TRP A 81 7.70 -9.36 -8.94
C TRP A 81 8.44 -8.02 -8.86
N ARG A 82 8.35 -7.25 -9.91
CA ARG A 82 8.99 -5.95 -10.03
C ARG A 82 8.05 -4.98 -10.72
N ARG A 83 8.14 -3.72 -10.32
CA ARG A 83 7.37 -2.66 -10.95
C ARG A 83 7.89 -2.43 -12.36
N ILE A 84 6.97 -2.28 -13.32
CA ILE A 84 7.32 -1.90 -14.67
C ILE A 84 7.50 -0.38 -14.71
N HIS A 85 8.66 0.06 -15.15
CA HIS A 85 8.95 1.49 -15.36
C HIS A 85 8.64 1.86 -16.80
N LYS A 86 7.86 2.91 -16.96
CA LYS A 86 7.52 3.44 -18.28
C LYS A 86 8.33 4.66 -18.61
#